data_f21c3b3f8eeb5f6951f2f6995277e4d9
#
_entry.id   f21c3b3f8eeb5f6951f2f6995277e4d9
#
_cell.length_a   1.000
_cell.length_b   1.000
_cell.length_c   1.000
_cell.angle_alpha   90.00
_cell.angle_beta   90.00
_cell.angle_gamma   90.00
#
_symmetry.space_group_name_H-M   'P 1'
#
loop_
_entity.id
_entity.type
_entity.pdbx_description
1 polymer ?
#
loop_
_entity_poly.entity_id
_entity_poly.type
_entity_poly.pdbx_seq_one_letter_code
_entity_poly.pdbx_strand_id
1 'polypeptide(L)'
;MKVAAIQMVSTPDVHANVETARRLVAQAAQAGAELVALPEYFCLMGLADTDKLAIAEPLADADWPATPSTPLQHVLAETAREHGVWLIAGTIPLRVDSALDDHSRVFNSTLVYDPTGRRVARYDKIHLFRFDDGQRRYDEAAVLRAGQQPVALDVPSRDGHTWRVGLGVCYDLRFPELFRQLGQERPLDLIVLPAAFTDTTGQAHWELLLRARAVENLCHVLAPAQGGLHPNGRRTHGHSMVVGPWGKVLAEQATEGEGVVLCEIDQARQTAVRHQLPALQHRVL
;
A
#
# COMPACT_ATOMS: atom_id res chain seq x y z
N MET A 1 16.37 -7.08 -5.24
CA MET A 1 14.99 -7.03 -5.84
C MET A 1 14.70 -5.63 -6.36
N LYS A 2 14.16 -5.51 -7.57
CA LYS A 2 13.72 -4.21 -8.10
C LYS A 2 12.25 -3.97 -7.77
N VAL A 3 11.95 -2.87 -7.08
CA VAL A 3 10.60 -2.51 -6.62
C VAL A 3 10.10 -1.24 -7.27
N ALA A 4 8.78 -1.08 -7.39
CA ALA A 4 8.16 0.13 -7.91
C ALA A 4 7.02 0.62 -7.01
N ALA A 5 7.06 1.89 -6.62
CA ALA A 5 5.93 2.61 -6.05
C ALA A 5 5.22 3.40 -7.17
N ILE A 6 3.93 3.18 -7.31
CA ILE A 6 3.10 3.90 -8.28
C ILE A 6 2.49 5.13 -7.62
N GLN A 7 2.62 6.28 -8.27
CA GLN A 7 1.87 7.49 -7.92
C GLN A 7 0.70 7.68 -8.87
N MET A 8 -0.47 8.00 -8.32
CA MET A 8 -1.69 8.26 -9.10
C MET A 8 -2.40 9.52 -8.63
N VAL A 9 -3.30 10.03 -9.48
CA VAL A 9 -4.30 11.04 -9.13
C VAL A 9 -5.67 10.47 -9.49
N SER A 10 -6.16 9.58 -8.66
CA SER A 10 -7.41 8.85 -8.92
C SER A 10 -8.63 9.79 -8.94
N THR A 11 -9.61 9.41 -9.74
CA THR A 11 -10.82 10.17 -10.03
C THR A 11 -12.06 9.41 -9.55
N PRO A 12 -13.28 9.95 -9.68
CA PRO A 12 -14.52 9.18 -9.46
C PRO A 12 -14.81 8.12 -10.54
N ASP A 13 -14.06 8.10 -11.64
CA ASP A 13 -14.21 7.11 -12.70
C ASP A 13 -13.33 5.88 -12.44
N VAL A 14 -13.96 4.79 -11.99
CA VAL A 14 -13.27 3.52 -11.68
C VAL A 14 -12.58 2.94 -12.90
N HIS A 15 -13.20 2.99 -14.09
CA HIS A 15 -12.60 2.43 -15.30
C HIS A 15 -11.33 3.17 -15.71
N ALA A 16 -11.37 4.51 -15.72
CA ALA A 16 -10.21 5.33 -16.03
C ALA A 16 -9.05 5.10 -15.04
N ASN A 17 -9.37 4.96 -13.75
CA ASN A 17 -8.37 4.68 -12.72
C ASN A 17 -7.72 3.29 -12.89
N VAL A 18 -8.52 2.28 -13.21
CA VAL A 18 -8.02 0.90 -13.46
C VAL A 18 -7.12 0.87 -14.68
N GLU A 19 -7.49 1.52 -15.79
CA GLU A 19 -6.65 1.60 -16.99
C GLU A 19 -5.32 2.35 -16.70
N THR A 20 -5.38 3.43 -15.92
CA THR A 20 -4.17 4.14 -15.46
C THR A 20 -3.28 3.23 -14.62
N ALA A 21 -3.85 2.49 -13.66
CA ALA A 21 -3.10 1.56 -12.83
C ALA A 21 -2.42 0.46 -13.67
N ARG A 22 -3.15 -0.17 -14.59
CA ARG A 22 -2.61 -1.20 -15.51
C ARG A 22 -1.45 -0.66 -16.34
N ARG A 23 -1.62 0.52 -16.93
CA ARG A 23 -0.56 1.16 -17.73
C ARG A 23 0.71 1.43 -16.91
N LEU A 24 0.56 1.96 -15.68
CA LEU A 24 1.71 2.24 -14.82
C LEU A 24 2.39 0.96 -14.30
N VAL A 25 1.62 -0.09 -13.99
CA VAL A 25 2.17 -1.41 -13.66
C VAL A 25 2.94 -1.99 -14.84
N ALA A 26 2.40 -1.91 -16.06
CA ALA A 26 3.09 -2.35 -17.27
C ALA A 26 4.42 -1.60 -17.46
N GLN A 27 4.45 -0.28 -17.29
CA GLN A 27 5.68 0.52 -17.36
C GLN A 27 6.70 0.08 -16.30
N ALA A 28 6.28 -0.15 -15.06
CA ALA A 28 7.14 -0.64 -13.99
C ALA A 28 7.74 -2.01 -14.32
N ALA A 29 6.92 -2.94 -14.81
CA ALA A 29 7.33 -4.29 -15.21
C ALA A 29 8.32 -4.26 -16.37
N GLN A 30 8.05 -3.44 -17.42
CA GLN A 30 8.96 -3.24 -18.55
C GLN A 30 10.31 -2.65 -18.12
N ALA A 31 10.32 -1.82 -17.08
CA ALA A 31 11.55 -1.31 -16.47
C ALA A 31 12.23 -2.32 -15.53
N GLY A 32 11.69 -3.54 -15.42
CA GLY A 32 12.27 -4.68 -14.70
C GLY A 32 11.84 -4.79 -13.24
N ALA A 33 10.79 -4.11 -12.78
CA ALA A 33 10.26 -4.30 -11.45
C ALA A 33 9.81 -5.75 -11.23
N GLU A 34 10.10 -6.28 -10.05
CA GLU A 34 9.66 -7.60 -9.59
C GLU A 34 8.46 -7.49 -8.66
N LEU A 35 8.41 -6.39 -7.88
CA LEU A 35 7.31 -6.04 -7.00
C LEU A 35 6.83 -4.63 -7.32
N VAL A 36 5.53 -4.49 -7.56
CA VAL A 36 4.87 -3.21 -7.84
C VAL A 36 3.79 -2.97 -6.80
N ALA A 37 3.73 -1.75 -6.27
CA ALA A 37 2.70 -1.36 -5.31
C ALA A 37 1.90 -0.15 -5.82
N LEU A 38 0.56 -0.29 -5.81
CA LEU A 38 -0.40 0.77 -6.12
C LEU A 38 -0.73 1.59 -4.86
N PRO A 39 -1.17 2.87 -5.00
CA PRO A 39 -1.53 3.70 -3.87
C PRO A 39 -2.89 3.33 -3.24
N GLU A 40 -3.15 3.81 -2.03
CA GLU A 40 -4.47 3.75 -1.40
C GLU A 40 -5.52 4.41 -2.29
N TYR A 41 -6.74 3.85 -2.36
CA TYR A 41 -7.85 4.34 -3.19
C TYR A 41 -7.52 4.45 -4.68
N PHE A 42 -6.60 3.62 -5.18
CA PHE A 42 -6.20 3.67 -6.59
C PHE A 42 -7.41 3.54 -7.53
N CYS A 43 -8.41 2.72 -7.16
CA CYS A 43 -9.57 2.43 -8.01
C CYS A 43 -10.66 3.51 -7.95
N LEU A 44 -10.75 4.27 -6.84
CA LEU A 44 -11.80 5.28 -6.67
C LEU A 44 -11.39 6.38 -5.68
N MET A 45 -11.30 7.61 -6.15
CA MET A 45 -11.34 8.81 -5.32
C MET A 45 -12.70 9.48 -5.54
N GLY A 46 -13.73 9.01 -4.83
CA GLY A 46 -15.12 9.39 -5.00
C GLY A 46 -15.41 10.87 -4.68
N LEU A 47 -16.56 11.37 -5.11
CA LEU A 47 -17.03 12.70 -4.75
C LEU A 47 -17.49 12.75 -3.29
N ALA A 48 -18.04 11.63 -2.81
CA ALA A 48 -18.40 11.40 -1.40
C ALA A 48 -17.70 10.16 -0.85
N ASP A 49 -17.48 10.12 0.47
CA ASP A 49 -16.85 8.96 1.12
C ASP A 49 -17.69 7.69 1.01
N THR A 50 -19.00 7.82 0.86
CA THR A 50 -19.96 6.72 0.64
C THR A 50 -19.88 6.07 -0.74
N ASP A 51 -19.26 6.69 -1.74
CA ASP A 51 -19.18 6.13 -3.10
C ASP A 51 -18.46 4.77 -3.13
N LYS A 52 -17.60 4.51 -2.14
CA LYS A 52 -16.91 3.21 -1.95
C LYS A 52 -17.89 2.04 -1.74
N LEU A 53 -19.07 2.31 -1.14
CA LEU A 53 -20.07 1.28 -0.87
C LEU A 53 -20.64 0.69 -2.17
N ALA A 54 -20.80 1.55 -3.19
CA ALA A 54 -21.37 1.15 -4.48
C ALA A 54 -20.47 0.20 -5.29
N ILE A 55 -19.14 0.29 -5.10
CA ILE A 55 -18.16 -0.53 -5.82
C ILE A 55 -17.56 -1.64 -4.96
N ALA A 56 -18.05 -1.81 -3.73
CA ALA A 56 -17.53 -2.81 -2.81
C ALA A 56 -17.79 -4.23 -3.31
N GLU A 57 -16.74 -5.04 -3.36
CA GLU A 57 -16.78 -6.43 -3.79
C GLU A 57 -16.85 -7.40 -2.61
N PRO A 58 -17.51 -8.56 -2.74
CA PRO A 58 -17.24 -9.68 -1.86
C PRO A 58 -15.80 -10.16 -2.07
N LEU A 59 -15.20 -10.82 -1.08
CA LEU A 59 -13.89 -11.43 -1.29
C LEU A 59 -14.03 -12.62 -2.24
N ALA A 60 -13.33 -12.60 -3.38
CA ALA A 60 -13.26 -13.72 -4.30
C ALA A 60 -12.44 -14.89 -3.71
N ASP A 61 -12.62 -16.11 -4.23
CA ASP A 61 -11.73 -17.21 -3.91
C ASP A 61 -10.28 -16.91 -4.34
N ALA A 62 -9.31 -17.48 -3.63
CA ALA A 62 -7.90 -17.19 -3.87
C ALA A 62 -7.41 -17.73 -5.23
N ASP A 63 -7.99 -18.84 -5.66
CA ASP A 63 -7.59 -19.59 -6.84
C ASP A 63 -8.55 -19.36 -8.02
N TRP A 64 -8.84 -18.12 -8.34
CA TRP A 64 -9.46 -17.78 -9.65
C TRP A 64 -10.38 -18.87 -10.33
N PRO A 65 -11.47 -18.49 -11.05
CA PRO A 65 -11.66 -17.23 -11.75
C PRO A 65 -12.54 -16.25 -10.99
N ALA A 66 -12.25 -14.94 -11.16
CA ALA A 66 -13.13 -13.87 -10.73
C ALA A 66 -14.50 -14.01 -11.39
N THR A 67 -15.50 -13.67 -10.61
CA THR A 67 -16.89 -13.63 -11.06
C THR A 67 -17.24 -12.21 -11.53
N PRO A 68 -18.38 -12.00 -12.25
CA PRO A 68 -18.86 -10.66 -12.56
C PRO A 68 -19.06 -9.76 -11.33
N SER A 69 -19.15 -10.35 -10.12
CA SER A 69 -19.28 -9.61 -8.85
C SER A 69 -17.95 -9.14 -8.26
N THR A 70 -16.81 -9.50 -8.86
CA THR A 70 -15.44 -9.16 -8.37
C THR A 70 -14.55 -8.62 -9.49
N PRO A 71 -14.98 -7.60 -10.27
CA PRO A 71 -14.23 -7.13 -11.44
C PRO A 71 -12.89 -6.47 -11.08
N LEU A 72 -12.79 -5.78 -9.94
CA LEU A 72 -11.52 -5.20 -9.49
C LEU A 72 -10.50 -6.28 -9.13
N GLN A 73 -10.91 -7.28 -8.35
CA GLN A 73 -10.04 -8.40 -8.00
C GLN A 73 -9.59 -9.17 -9.24
N HIS A 74 -10.50 -9.33 -10.23
CA HIS A 74 -10.18 -9.96 -11.50
C HIS A 74 -9.06 -9.22 -12.23
N VAL A 75 -9.25 -7.93 -12.49
CA VAL A 75 -8.29 -7.14 -13.26
C VAL A 75 -6.92 -7.04 -12.57
N LEU A 76 -6.90 -7.02 -11.23
CA LEU A 76 -5.65 -7.01 -10.46
C LEU A 76 -4.88 -8.33 -10.60
N ALA A 77 -5.58 -9.46 -10.49
CA ALA A 77 -5.00 -10.78 -10.69
C ALA A 77 -4.45 -10.95 -12.13
N GLU A 78 -5.23 -10.53 -13.14
CA GLU A 78 -4.77 -10.53 -14.54
C GLU A 78 -3.55 -9.65 -14.76
N THR A 79 -3.54 -8.45 -14.19
CA THR A 79 -2.41 -7.53 -14.32
C THR A 79 -1.14 -8.12 -13.72
N ALA A 80 -1.21 -8.74 -12.53
CA ALA A 80 -0.08 -9.41 -11.91
C ALA A 80 0.46 -10.55 -12.80
N ARG A 81 -0.44 -11.39 -13.33
CA ARG A 81 -0.12 -12.53 -14.21
C ARG A 81 0.44 -12.09 -15.55
N GLU A 82 -0.18 -11.13 -16.21
CA GLU A 82 0.22 -10.62 -17.53
C GLU A 82 1.66 -10.10 -17.52
N HIS A 83 2.02 -9.41 -16.44
CA HIS A 83 3.33 -8.79 -16.30
C HIS A 83 4.34 -9.62 -15.48
N GLY A 84 3.92 -10.74 -14.90
CA GLY A 84 4.79 -11.63 -14.11
C GLY A 84 5.41 -10.92 -12.91
N VAL A 85 4.65 -10.06 -12.21
CA VAL A 85 5.09 -9.26 -11.06
C VAL A 85 4.32 -9.61 -9.80
N TRP A 86 4.95 -9.45 -8.65
CA TRP A 86 4.26 -9.31 -7.39
C TRP A 86 3.50 -7.98 -7.39
N LEU A 87 2.19 -8.02 -7.17
CA LEU A 87 1.35 -6.83 -7.14
C LEU A 87 0.75 -6.64 -5.76
N ILE A 88 1.18 -5.57 -5.07
CA ILE A 88 0.50 -5.06 -3.88
C ILE A 88 -0.53 -4.03 -4.37
N ALA A 89 -1.79 -4.43 -4.36
CA ALA A 89 -2.85 -3.81 -5.14
C ALA A 89 -3.45 -2.55 -4.49
N GLY A 90 -2.61 -1.71 -3.88
CA GLY A 90 -3.09 -0.50 -3.23
C GLY A 90 -4.22 -0.81 -2.25
N THR A 91 -5.38 -0.18 -2.42
CA THR A 91 -6.57 -0.62 -1.69
C THR A 91 -7.83 -0.63 -2.55
N ILE A 92 -8.72 -1.59 -2.27
CA ILE A 92 -10.08 -1.67 -2.80
C ILE A 92 -11.08 -1.81 -1.64
N PRO A 93 -12.34 -1.37 -1.80
CA PRO A 93 -13.38 -1.61 -0.81
C PRO A 93 -13.85 -3.06 -0.89
N LEU A 94 -13.77 -3.79 0.23
CA LEU A 94 -14.34 -5.13 0.37
C LEU A 94 -15.54 -5.12 1.31
N ARG A 95 -16.56 -5.90 0.97
CA ARG A 95 -17.74 -6.08 1.81
C ARG A 95 -17.36 -6.76 3.12
N VAL A 96 -18.10 -6.42 4.15
CA VAL A 96 -18.01 -7.09 5.44
C VAL A 96 -18.92 -8.32 5.38
N ASP A 97 -18.32 -9.52 5.43
CA ASP A 97 -19.08 -10.79 5.47
C ASP A 97 -19.52 -11.06 6.91
N SER A 98 -20.59 -10.42 7.32
CA SER A 98 -21.20 -10.65 8.63
C SER A 98 -22.71 -10.58 8.50
N ALA A 99 -23.41 -11.58 9.01
CA ALA A 99 -24.87 -11.58 9.11
C ALA A 99 -25.43 -10.44 10.00
N LEU A 100 -24.55 -9.75 10.72
CA LEU A 100 -24.88 -8.60 11.60
C LEU A 100 -24.48 -7.27 10.96
N ASP A 101 -23.96 -7.27 9.72
CA ASP A 101 -23.57 -6.05 9.02
C ASP A 101 -24.78 -5.44 8.31
N ASP A 102 -25.00 -4.16 8.53
CA ASP A 102 -26.06 -3.37 7.90
C ASP A 102 -25.66 -2.87 6.49
N HIS A 103 -24.53 -3.37 5.96
CA HIS A 103 -23.93 -2.94 4.68
C HIS A 103 -23.59 -1.44 4.62
N SER A 104 -23.56 -0.77 5.75
CA SER A 104 -23.21 0.66 5.86
C SER A 104 -21.71 0.93 5.80
N ARG A 105 -20.88 -0.12 5.97
CA ARG A 105 -19.43 -0.02 6.01
C ARG A 105 -18.74 -1.11 5.21
N VAL A 106 -17.51 -0.80 4.77
CA VAL A 106 -16.64 -1.71 4.02
C VAL A 106 -15.25 -1.72 4.64
N PHE A 107 -14.46 -2.74 4.34
CA PHE A 107 -13.03 -2.72 4.63
C PHE A 107 -12.29 -1.93 3.54
N ASN A 108 -11.26 -1.18 3.93
CA ASN A 108 -10.25 -0.62 3.03
C ASN A 108 -9.10 -1.62 2.95
N SER A 109 -9.11 -2.46 1.90
CA SER A 109 -8.33 -3.69 1.85
C SER A 109 -7.22 -3.65 0.81
N THR A 110 -6.00 -4.00 1.23
CA THR A 110 -4.89 -4.33 0.33
C THR A 110 -4.91 -5.82 0.04
N LEU A 111 -4.95 -6.17 -1.24
CA LEU A 111 -4.76 -7.53 -1.71
C LEU A 111 -3.37 -7.68 -2.33
N VAL A 112 -2.75 -8.85 -2.14
CA VAL A 112 -1.45 -9.16 -2.73
C VAL A 112 -1.60 -10.34 -3.68
N TYR A 113 -1.12 -10.14 -4.91
CA TYR A 113 -1.10 -11.17 -5.94
C TYR A 113 0.34 -11.55 -6.27
N ASP A 114 0.58 -12.86 -6.43
CA ASP A 114 1.84 -13.38 -6.92
C ASP A 114 1.95 -13.25 -8.46
N PRO A 115 3.11 -13.54 -9.06
CA PRO A 115 3.32 -13.44 -10.51
C PRO A 115 2.45 -14.40 -11.35
N THR A 116 1.72 -15.34 -10.74
CA THR A 116 0.74 -16.19 -11.42
C THR A 116 -0.68 -15.62 -11.42
N GLY A 117 -0.89 -14.51 -10.70
CA GLY A 117 -2.19 -13.88 -10.50
C GLY A 117 -2.98 -14.47 -9.34
N ARG A 118 -2.40 -15.39 -8.55
CA ARG A 118 -3.03 -15.94 -7.35
C ARG A 118 -2.98 -14.91 -6.21
N ARG A 119 -4.12 -14.70 -5.52
CA ARG A 119 -4.13 -13.90 -4.30
C ARG A 119 -3.48 -14.67 -3.15
N VAL A 120 -2.42 -14.13 -2.58
CA VAL A 120 -1.64 -14.75 -1.50
C VAL A 120 -1.79 -14.08 -0.14
N ALA A 121 -2.28 -12.84 -0.10
CA ALA A 121 -2.54 -12.13 1.15
C ALA A 121 -3.67 -11.11 1.01
N ARG A 122 -4.29 -10.78 2.16
CA ARG A 122 -5.24 -9.68 2.36
C ARG A 122 -4.86 -8.95 3.65
N TYR A 123 -4.81 -7.64 3.61
CA TYR A 123 -4.68 -6.78 4.77
C TYR A 123 -5.81 -5.75 4.78
N ASP A 124 -6.57 -5.67 5.84
CA ASP A 124 -7.58 -4.65 6.06
C ASP A 124 -6.99 -3.56 6.96
N LYS A 125 -7.06 -2.30 6.51
CA LYS A 125 -6.54 -1.13 7.26
C LYS A 125 -7.01 -1.17 8.70
N ILE A 126 -6.06 -1.17 9.64
CA ILE A 126 -6.36 -1.29 11.08
C ILE A 126 -6.71 0.07 11.66
N HIS A 127 -5.90 1.11 11.38
CA HIS A 127 -6.09 2.42 11.95
C HIS A 127 -6.83 3.33 10.98
N LEU A 128 -8.06 3.72 11.35
CA LEU A 128 -8.91 4.58 10.55
C LEU A 128 -8.61 6.05 10.83
N PHE A 129 -8.47 6.83 9.75
CA PHE A 129 -8.10 8.24 9.83
C PHE A 129 -9.25 9.09 10.34
N ARG A 130 -8.96 9.90 11.36
CA ARG A 130 -9.83 10.97 11.83
C ARG A 130 -9.01 12.24 11.99
N PHE A 131 -9.51 13.32 11.43
CA PHE A 131 -8.87 14.63 11.51
C PHE A 131 -9.93 15.71 11.47
N ASP A 132 -9.79 16.72 12.31
CA ASP A 132 -10.67 17.90 12.36
C ASP A 132 -9.80 19.11 12.73
N ASP A 133 -9.73 20.09 11.82
CA ASP A 133 -9.02 21.37 12.03
C ASP A 133 -9.98 22.55 12.18
N GLY A 134 -11.28 22.29 12.34
CA GLY A 134 -12.33 23.31 12.41
C GLY A 134 -12.83 23.81 11.04
N GLN A 135 -12.09 23.52 9.96
CA GLN A 135 -12.48 23.86 8.58
C GLN A 135 -12.80 22.60 7.75
N ARG A 136 -12.05 21.52 8.00
CA ARG A 136 -12.21 20.24 7.31
C ARG A 136 -12.30 19.14 8.34
N ARG A 137 -13.25 18.25 8.13
CA ARG A 137 -13.44 17.07 8.96
C ARG A 137 -13.33 15.82 8.11
N TYR A 138 -12.48 14.89 8.53
CA TYR A 138 -12.37 13.54 7.99
C TYR A 138 -12.70 12.54 9.09
N ASP A 139 -13.53 11.54 8.79
CA ASP A 139 -13.86 10.46 9.72
C ASP A 139 -14.11 9.17 8.92
N GLU A 140 -13.06 8.40 8.70
CA GLU A 140 -13.13 7.15 7.94
C GLU A 140 -14.06 6.12 8.61
N ALA A 141 -14.21 6.16 9.94
CA ALA A 141 -15.03 5.20 10.66
C ALA A 141 -16.55 5.32 10.35
N ALA A 142 -16.96 6.43 9.72
CA ALA A 142 -18.33 6.58 9.24
C ALA A 142 -18.68 5.60 8.10
N VAL A 143 -17.69 5.20 7.29
CA VAL A 143 -17.88 4.38 6.07
C VAL A 143 -17.00 3.12 6.10
N LEU A 144 -15.90 3.15 6.85
CA LEU A 144 -14.95 2.03 6.92
C LEU A 144 -15.09 1.26 8.22
N ARG A 145 -14.85 -0.05 8.13
CA ARG A 145 -14.64 -0.93 9.27
C ARG A 145 -13.14 -1.17 9.45
N ALA A 146 -12.66 -1.07 10.68
CA ALA A 146 -11.26 -1.35 11.01
C ALA A 146 -10.96 -2.84 10.88
N GLY A 147 -9.81 -3.15 10.27
CA GLY A 147 -9.20 -4.47 10.33
C GLY A 147 -8.67 -4.79 11.74
N GLN A 148 -8.28 -6.04 11.96
CA GLN A 148 -7.81 -6.50 13.28
C GLN A 148 -6.52 -7.31 13.19
N GLN A 149 -6.13 -7.76 12.01
CA GLN A 149 -5.01 -8.68 11.83
C GLN A 149 -3.82 -7.99 11.14
N PRO A 150 -2.68 -7.86 11.81
CA PRO A 150 -1.43 -7.51 11.17
C PRO A 150 -1.01 -8.58 10.15
N VAL A 151 -0.51 -8.18 8.98
CA VAL A 151 -0.16 -9.11 7.90
C VAL A 151 1.27 -8.87 7.43
N ALA A 152 2.08 -9.94 7.46
CA ALA A 152 3.35 -10.00 6.77
C ALA A 152 3.43 -11.30 5.96
N LEU A 153 4.10 -11.25 4.81
CA LEU A 153 4.22 -12.37 3.89
C LEU A 153 5.65 -12.51 3.35
N ASP A 154 5.93 -13.65 2.77
CA ASP A 154 7.22 -13.94 2.15
C ASP A 154 7.11 -13.77 0.64
N VAL A 155 7.99 -12.95 0.08
CA VAL A 155 8.05 -12.61 -1.34
C VAL A 155 9.40 -13.09 -1.89
N PRO A 156 9.44 -14.24 -2.59
CA PRO A 156 10.63 -14.66 -3.32
C PRO A 156 10.97 -13.69 -4.45
N SER A 157 12.24 -13.35 -4.59
CA SER A 157 12.75 -12.51 -5.68
C SER A 157 13.67 -13.30 -6.62
N ARG A 158 13.92 -12.74 -7.81
CA ARG A 158 14.71 -13.39 -8.87
C ARG A 158 16.17 -13.60 -8.49
N ASP A 159 16.68 -12.85 -7.50
CA ASP A 159 18.03 -13.01 -6.96
C ASP A 159 18.17 -14.18 -5.96
N GLY A 160 17.08 -14.92 -5.72
CA GLY A 160 17.04 -16.07 -4.82
C GLY A 160 16.80 -15.72 -3.35
N HIS A 161 16.72 -14.42 -2.99
CA HIS A 161 16.36 -14.02 -1.63
C HIS A 161 14.83 -14.01 -1.45
N THR A 162 14.37 -14.37 -0.26
CA THR A 162 12.96 -14.28 0.15
C THR A 162 12.78 -13.11 1.12
N TRP A 163 12.11 -12.07 0.64
CA TRP A 163 11.86 -10.84 1.39
C TRP A 163 10.67 -10.99 2.32
N ARG A 164 10.85 -10.67 3.60
CA ARG A 164 9.75 -10.56 4.56
C ARG A 164 9.10 -9.19 4.43
N VAL A 165 7.88 -9.16 3.88
CA VAL A 165 7.15 -7.92 3.56
C VAL A 165 6.04 -7.71 4.57
N GLY A 166 6.06 -6.59 5.28
CA GLY A 166 4.99 -6.14 6.18
C GLY A 166 4.05 -5.16 5.48
N LEU A 167 2.75 -5.31 5.69
CA LEU A 167 1.73 -4.45 5.09
C LEU A 167 1.21 -3.41 6.09
N GLY A 168 0.98 -2.20 5.61
CA GLY A 168 0.25 -1.14 6.29
C GLY A 168 -0.43 -0.25 5.25
N VAL A 169 -1.38 0.57 5.66
CA VAL A 169 -2.08 1.51 4.78
C VAL A 169 -2.15 2.89 5.44
N CYS A 170 -1.54 3.88 4.80
CA CYS A 170 -1.73 5.31 5.06
C CYS A 170 -1.60 5.68 6.55
N TYR A 171 -2.71 5.82 7.27
CA TYR A 171 -2.74 6.23 8.68
C TYR A 171 -2.01 5.26 9.61
N ASP A 172 -1.87 3.98 9.23
CA ASP A 172 -1.05 3.00 9.95
C ASP A 172 0.39 3.46 10.14
N LEU A 173 0.89 4.33 9.26
CA LEU A 173 2.23 4.93 9.37
C LEU A 173 2.48 5.61 10.71
N ARG A 174 1.43 6.09 11.40
CA ARG A 174 1.56 6.79 12.69
C ARG A 174 1.74 5.86 13.88
N PHE A 175 1.55 4.56 13.69
CA PHE A 175 1.51 3.55 14.74
C PHE A 175 2.70 2.60 14.63
N PRO A 176 3.85 2.92 15.26
CA PRO A 176 5.05 2.08 15.21
C PRO A 176 4.82 0.67 15.77
N GLU A 177 3.84 0.52 16.66
CA GLU A 177 3.47 -0.74 17.30
C GLU A 177 3.10 -1.80 16.26
N LEU A 178 2.38 -1.44 15.19
CA LEU A 178 2.00 -2.35 14.11
C LEU A 178 3.24 -2.97 13.47
N PHE A 179 4.20 -2.15 13.08
CA PHE A 179 5.41 -2.62 12.38
C PHE A 179 6.35 -3.38 13.31
N ARG A 180 6.38 -3.01 14.60
CA ARG A 180 7.10 -3.76 15.63
C ARG A 180 6.49 -5.13 15.87
N GLN A 181 5.18 -5.25 15.89
CA GLN A 181 4.47 -6.53 16.02
C GLN A 181 4.73 -7.42 14.79
N LEU A 182 4.64 -6.88 13.57
CA LEU A 182 4.92 -7.61 12.33
C LEU A 182 6.35 -8.17 12.27
N GLY A 183 7.32 -7.47 12.87
CA GLY A 183 8.72 -7.86 12.93
C GLY A 183 9.12 -8.65 14.18
N GLN A 184 8.17 -9.08 15.02
CA GLN A 184 8.48 -9.70 16.30
C GLN A 184 9.10 -11.10 16.16
N GLU A 185 8.52 -11.96 15.33
CA GLU A 185 9.02 -13.32 15.11
C GLU A 185 10.24 -13.34 14.17
N ARG A 186 10.19 -12.56 13.11
CA ARG A 186 11.26 -12.39 12.13
C ARG A 186 11.28 -10.93 11.65
N PRO A 187 12.45 -10.25 11.66
CA PRO A 187 12.56 -8.88 11.19
C PRO A 187 11.99 -8.69 9.79
N LEU A 188 11.27 -7.59 9.58
CA LEU A 188 10.79 -7.21 8.27
C LEU A 188 11.97 -6.77 7.38
N ASP A 189 11.96 -7.17 6.12
CA ASP A 189 12.92 -6.70 5.13
C ASP A 189 12.39 -5.48 4.36
N LEU A 190 11.06 -5.43 4.19
CA LEU A 190 10.37 -4.37 3.49
C LEU A 190 9.04 -4.07 4.17
N ILE A 191 8.71 -2.81 4.36
CA ILE A 191 7.37 -2.31 4.68
C ILE A 191 6.79 -1.74 3.40
N VAL A 192 5.56 -2.14 3.03
CA VAL A 192 4.82 -1.52 1.92
C VAL A 192 3.61 -0.78 2.47
N LEU A 193 3.49 0.50 2.08
CA LEU A 193 2.52 1.42 2.67
C LEU A 193 1.77 2.22 1.59
N PRO A 194 0.75 1.67 0.93
CA PRO A 194 -0.17 2.44 0.08
C PRO A 194 -0.80 3.60 0.85
N ALA A 195 -0.83 4.80 0.26
CA ALA A 195 -1.32 5.97 0.98
C ALA A 195 -2.06 6.99 0.10
N ALA A 196 -2.92 7.78 0.77
CA ALA A 196 -3.57 8.98 0.25
C ALA A 196 -3.50 10.11 1.32
N PHE A 197 -2.29 10.42 1.79
CA PHE A 197 -2.07 11.47 2.80
C PHE A 197 -2.60 12.81 2.30
N THR A 198 -3.33 13.53 3.18
CA THR A 198 -3.70 14.90 2.87
C THR A 198 -2.45 15.77 2.71
N ASP A 199 -2.50 16.78 1.86
CA ASP A 199 -1.36 17.66 1.62
C ASP A 199 -0.84 18.28 2.92
N THR A 200 -1.73 18.81 3.76
CA THR A 200 -1.37 19.44 5.04
C THR A 200 -0.56 18.52 5.97
N THR A 201 -1.03 17.30 6.17
CA THR A 201 -0.32 16.35 7.06
C THR A 201 0.86 15.69 6.35
N GLY A 202 0.81 15.60 5.03
CA GLY A 202 1.88 15.07 4.21
C GLY A 202 3.13 15.91 4.27
N GLN A 203 3.01 17.22 4.03
CA GLN A 203 4.13 18.18 4.12
C GLN A 203 4.85 18.11 5.46
N ALA A 204 4.12 17.93 6.55
CA ALA A 204 4.71 17.91 7.89
C ALA A 204 5.26 16.54 8.33
N HIS A 205 4.67 15.43 7.87
CA HIS A 205 4.89 14.13 8.53
C HIS A 205 5.29 13.00 7.58
N TRP A 206 5.00 13.08 6.28
CA TRP A 206 5.13 11.94 5.37
C TRP A 206 6.55 11.37 5.33
N GLU A 207 7.51 12.17 4.86
CA GLU A 207 8.92 11.76 4.78
C GLU A 207 9.48 11.40 6.16
N LEU A 208 9.22 12.25 7.17
CA LEU A 208 9.69 12.03 8.53
C LEU A 208 9.29 10.64 9.07
N LEU A 209 8.00 10.29 8.93
CA LEU A 209 7.49 9.02 9.47
C LEU A 209 7.97 7.81 8.66
N LEU A 210 8.04 7.90 7.33
CA LEU A 210 8.57 6.81 6.50
C LEU A 210 10.03 6.51 6.85
N ARG A 211 10.84 7.53 7.02
CA ARG A 211 12.24 7.39 7.44
C ARG A 211 12.36 6.82 8.85
N ALA A 212 11.50 7.25 9.76
CA ALA A 212 11.45 6.68 11.11
C ALA A 212 11.13 5.18 11.06
N ARG A 213 10.11 4.75 10.29
CA ARG A 213 9.76 3.32 10.14
C ARG A 213 10.89 2.50 9.55
N ALA A 214 11.61 3.05 8.57
CA ALA A 214 12.78 2.39 8.00
C ALA A 214 13.91 2.20 9.02
N VAL A 215 14.26 3.25 9.76
CA VAL A 215 15.37 3.26 10.73
C VAL A 215 15.07 2.36 11.94
N GLU A 216 13.90 2.50 12.54
CA GLU A 216 13.55 1.73 13.74
C GLU A 216 13.39 0.24 13.49
N ASN A 217 12.97 -0.16 12.27
CA ASN A 217 12.84 -1.57 11.89
C ASN A 217 14.05 -2.10 11.09
N LEU A 218 15.06 -1.26 10.81
CA LEU A 218 16.23 -1.60 9.98
C LEU A 218 15.83 -2.32 8.69
N CYS A 219 14.81 -1.79 8.01
CA CYS A 219 14.23 -2.34 6.79
C CYS A 219 14.02 -1.27 5.73
N HIS A 220 13.73 -1.69 4.50
CA HIS A 220 13.29 -0.78 3.45
C HIS A 220 11.82 -0.39 3.66
N VAL A 221 11.42 0.76 3.09
CA VAL A 221 10.01 1.18 3.01
C VAL A 221 9.68 1.54 1.56
N LEU A 222 8.60 0.98 1.03
CA LEU A 222 8.03 1.27 -0.29
C LEU A 222 6.67 1.94 -0.08
N ALA A 223 6.54 3.20 -0.45
CA ALA A 223 5.39 4.03 -0.15
C ALA A 223 4.76 4.65 -1.41
N PRO A 224 3.89 3.90 -2.11
CA PRO A 224 3.10 4.45 -3.21
C PRO A 224 2.01 5.38 -2.67
N ALA A 225 1.80 6.52 -3.32
CA ALA A 225 0.90 7.56 -2.83
C ALA A 225 -0.01 8.15 -3.91
N GLN A 226 -1.19 8.61 -3.50
CA GLN A 226 -1.98 9.55 -4.29
C GLN A 226 -1.32 10.93 -4.23
N GLY A 227 -1.16 11.63 -5.37
CA GLY A 227 -0.36 12.86 -5.43
C GLY A 227 -0.89 13.91 -6.38
N GLY A 228 -1.73 14.83 -5.89
CA GLY A 228 -2.25 15.94 -6.64
C GLY A 228 -3.63 16.40 -6.21
N LEU A 229 -4.26 17.23 -7.04
CA LEU A 229 -5.62 17.72 -6.85
C LEU A 229 -6.62 16.77 -7.52
N HIS A 230 -7.51 16.18 -6.73
CA HIS A 230 -8.57 15.28 -7.20
C HIS A 230 -9.85 16.04 -7.59
N PRO A 231 -10.70 15.49 -8.48
CA PRO A 231 -11.93 16.13 -8.91
C PRO A 231 -12.92 16.49 -7.78
N ASN A 232 -12.85 15.79 -6.64
CA ASN A 232 -13.64 16.09 -5.44
C ASN A 232 -13.09 17.28 -4.62
N GLY A 233 -12.06 17.98 -5.11
CA GLY A 233 -11.40 19.07 -4.41
C GLY A 233 -10.40 18.68 -3.33
N ARG A 234 -10.23 17.37 -3.05
CA ARG A 234 -9.20 16.88 -2.13
C ARG A 234 -7.83 17.01 -2.78
N ARG A 235 -6.85 17.53 -2.03
CA ARG A 235 -5.44 17.51 -2.42
C ARG A 235 -4.70 16.50 -1.57
N THR A 236 -3.97 15.60 -2.24
CA THR A 236 -3.09 14.62 -1.61
C THR A 236 -1.63 14.97 -1.87
N HIS A 237 -0.78 14.61 -0.91
CA HIS A 237 0.62 15.04 -0.87
C HIS A 237 1.48 14.44 -1.98
N GLY A 238 1.23 13.20 -2.40
CA GLY A 238 2.10 12.49 -3.32
C GLY A 238 3.40 12.05 -2.66
N HIS A 239 4.52 12.41 -3.29
CA HIS A 239 5.84 12.04 -2.82
C HIS A 239 5.99 10.53 -2.60
N SER A 240 5.51 9.75 -3.60
CA SER A 240 5.77 8.31 -3.62
C SER A 240 7.27 8.06 -3.53
N MET A 241 7.71 7.21 -2.60
CA MET A 241 9.14 7.06 -2.35
C MET A 241 9.55 5.66 -1.91
N VAL A 242 10.85 5.43 -2.01
CA VAL A 242 11.55 4.26 -1.45
C VAL A 242 12.58 4.76 -0.44
N VAL A 243 12.53 4.23 0.78
CA VAL A 243 13.45 4.57 1.86
C VAL A 243 14.28 3.34 2.22
N GLY A 244 15.58 3.52 2.38
CA GLY A 244 16.49 2.46 2.80
C GLY A 244 16.60 2.30 4.32
N PRO A 245 17.16 1.20 4.81
CA PRO A 245 17.20 0.84 6.23
C PRO A 245 18.01 1.82 7.12
N TRP A 246 18.81 2.70 6.53
CA TRP A 246 19.50 3.80 7.22
C TRP A 246 18.74 5.13 7.20
N GLY A 247 17.47 5.14 6.75
CA GLY A 247 16.63 6.33 6.64
C GLY A 247 16.95 7.24 5.44
N LYS A 248 17.78 6.78 4.50
CA LYS A 248 18.04 7.53 3.27
C LYS A 248 16.87 7.32 2.29
N VAL A 249 16.33 8.40 1.73
CA VAL A 249 15.45 8.34 0.56
C VAL A 249 16.29 7.87 -0.62
N LEU A 250 15.93 6.73 -1.20
CA LEU A 250 16.64 6.08 -2.32
C LEU A 250 16.09 6.53 -3.67
N ALA A 251 14.78 6.70 -3.74
CA ALA A 251 14.08 7.21 -4.92
C ALA A 251 12.77 7.88 -4.48
N GLU A 252 12.35 8.89 -5.23
CA GLU A 252 11.15 9.68 -4.91
C GLU A 252 10.59 10.33 -6.18
N GLN A 253 9.28 10.47 -6.26
CA GLN A 253 8.61 11.40 -7.17
C GLN A 253 8.19 12.65 -6.40
N ALA A 254 8.99 13.70 -6.48
CA ALA A 254 8.76 14.98 -5.79
C ALA A 254 7.72 15.87 -6.47
N THR A 255 7.17 15.47 -7.62
CA THR A 255 6.16 16.22 -8.37
C THR A 255 4.80 15.58 -8.27
N GLU A 256 3.75 16.39 -8.36
CA GLU A 256 2.38 15.92 -8.50
C GLU A 256 2.17 15.15 -9.82
N GLY A 257 1.07 14.42 -9.90
CA GLY A 257 0.70 13.68 -11.09
C GLY A 257 1.06 12.20 -11.02
N GLU A 258 0.79 11.50 -12.11
CA GLU A 258 1.05 10.07 -12.25
C GLU A 258 2.54 9.79 -12.45
N GLY A 259 3.01 8.64 -11.95
CA GLY A 259 4.37 8.22 -12.20
C GLY A 259 4.76 6.89 -11.58
N VAL A 260 5.98 6.46 -11.90
CA VAL A 260 6.60 5.23 -11.42
C VAL A 260 7.90 5.56 -10.73
N VAL A 261 7.97 5.29 -9.44
CA VAL A 261 9.22 5.40 -8.65
C VAL A 261 9.87 4.03 -8.59
N LEU A 262 10.91 3.85 -9.38
CA LEU A 262 11.64 2.60 -9.51
C LEU A 262 12.92 2.62 -8.65
N CYS A 263 13.17 1.55 -7.89
CA CYS A 263 14.35 1.43 -7.07
C CYS A 263 14.80 -0.03 -6.95
N GLU A 264 16.10 -0.23 -6.90
CA GLU A 264 16.67 -1.52 -6.52
C GLU A 264 16.95 -1.52 -5.01
N ILE A 265 16.34 -2.44 -4.26
CA ILE A 265 16.59 -2.66 -2.84
C ILE A 265 17.60 -3.79 -2.67
N ASP A 266 18.58 -3.57 -1.76
CA ASP A 266 19.75 -4.41 -1.60
C ASP A 266 19.76 -5.10 -0.23
N GLN A 267 19.63 -6.43 -0.25
CA GLN A 267 19.64 -7.28 0.93
C GLN A 267 21.01 -7.30 1.63
N ALA A 268 22.09 -7.28 0.85
CA ALA A 268 23.46 -7.29 1.44
C ALA A 268 23.72 -6.00 2.23
N ARG A 269 23.28 -4.84 1.69
CA ARG A 269 23.35 -3.57 2.41
C ARG A 269 22.48 -3.57 3.67
N GLN A 270 21.27 -4.10 3.61
CA GLN A 270 20.40 -4.22 4.79
C GLN A 270 21.03 -5.08 5.87
N THR A 271 21.61 -6.22 5.49
CA THR A 271 22.34 -7.11 6.41
C THR A 271 23.50 -6.38 7.04
N ALA A 272 24.31 -5.65 6.25
CA ALA A 272 25.42 -4.86 6.78
C ALA A 272 24.96 -3.81 7.81
N VAL A 273 23.86 -3.11 7.54
CA VAL A 273 23.25 -2.15 8.47
C VAL A 273 22.86 -2.83 9.79
N ARG A 274 22.19 -3.98 9.72
CA ARG A 274 21.79 -4.76 10.91
C ARG A 274 22.97 -5.27 11.72
N HIS A 275 24.08 -5.62 11.07
CA HIS A 275 25.31 -5.99 11.75
C HIS A 275 26.01 -4.80 12.43
N GLN A 276 26.04 -3.65 11.75
CA GLN A 276 26.66 -2.44 12.29
C GLN A 276 25.87 -1.86 13.47
N LEU A 277 24.54 -1.93 13.42
CA LEU A 277 23.63 -1.43 14.46
C LEU A 277 22.58 -2.50 14.77
N PRO A 278 22.86 -3.49 15.66
CA PRO A 278 21.91 -4.57 15.94
C PRO A 278 20.78 -4.14 16.88
N ALA A 279 20.16 -2.98 16.63
CA ALA A 279 19.14 -2.37 17.49
C ALA A 279 17.92 -3.25 17.71
N LEU A 280 17.58 -4.11 16.72
CA LEU A 280 16.47 -5.06 16.85
C LEU A 280 16.71 -6.11 17.93
N GLN A 281 17.98 -6.44 18.22
CA GLN A 281 18.39 -7.40 19.26
C GLN A 281 18.54 -6.76 20.64
N HIS A 282 18.60 -5.41 20.71
CA HIS A 282 18.75 -4.67 21.96
C HIS A 282 17.41 -4.31 22.61
N ARG A 283 16.30 -4.78 22.07
CA ARG A 283 14.98 -4.54 22.65
C ARG A 283 14.84 -5.30 23.98
N VAL A 284 14.31 -4.60 24.98
CA VAL A 284 14.02 -5.13 26.34
C VAL A 284 12.53 -5.16 26.67
N LEU A 285 11.69 -4.51 25.84
CA LEU A 285 10.23 -4.43 26.00
C LEU A 285 9.53 -5.06 24.80
#